data_1cba0d472f034b7d3eb344cc8b17ae87
#
_entry.id   1cba0d472f034b7d3eb344cc8b17ae87
#
_cell.length_a   1.000
_cell.length_b   1.000
_cell.length_c   1.000
_cell.angle_alpha   90.00
_cell.angle_beta   90.00
_cell.angle_gamma   90.00
#
_symmetry.space_group_name_H-M   'P 1'
#
loop_
_entity.id
_entity.type
_entity.pdbx_description
1 polymer ?
#
loop_
_entity_poly.entity_id
_entity_poly.type
_entity_poly.pdbx_seq_one_letter_code
_entity_poly.pdbx_strand_id
1 'polypeptide(L)'
;MSPCCSTNNDGHNHGKKASFDWLLWGSLTIIVGALLVHFTLPQLPYLGDFAHGITSLLKKMWWGVLFGLAAVGMMHKVPRSLFRAVLGRGDTFGGLLRAALGGLLLDLCSHGILMVGAKLYERGASLAQVMTFLIASPWNSFSLTLILIALIGLKWTLLFIVGSVVIALITGSIFLFLERTGVLPENPYAKEDAQNTDEDAQSASAEFKAMLKKISFKPKSLACFGRDVFRDGFAEGRMVLRWLFFGVILAALINAYVPTDVLTTYFGPSLVGLVLTLVATTIIEVCSEGSAPIGAELMNRAGAPGNGFTFLMAGVATDYTELLVIREFTKRWKTALFLPLVTTPQILVIGYIMNVFGT
;
A
#
# COMPACT_ATOMS: atom_id res chain seq x y z
N MET A 1 30.39 23.73 20.41
CA MET A 1 29.24 24.09 19.54
C MET A 1 28.92 22.88 18.70
N SER A 2 27.76 22.28 18.90
CA SER A 2 27.39 20.94 18.37
C SER A 2 26.75 21.04 16.98
N PRO A 3 27.22 20.29 15.98
CA PRO A 3 26.64 20.28 14.63
C PRO A 3 25.53 19.22 14.54
N CYS A 4 24.44 19.39 15.28
CA CYS A 4 23.27 18.53 15.20
C CYS A 4 22.02 19.22 14.61
N CYS A 5 22.18 20.40 14.03
CA CYS A 5 21.10 21.17 13.40
C CYS A 5 21.55 21.73 12.06
N SER A 6 21.84 20.85 11.06
CA SER A 6 21.80 21.29 9.68
C SER A 6 20.41 20.91 9.13
N THR A 7 19.48 21.81 9.32
CA THR A 7 18.25 21.89 8.55
C THR A 7 18.60 22.21 7.12
N ASN A 8 18.74 21.20 6.25
CA ASN A 8 18.55 21.41 4.84
C ASN A 8 17.06 21.61 4.61
N ASN A 9 16.66 22.86 4.67
CA ASN A 9 15.40 23.35 4.15
C ASN A 9 15.50 23.37 2.62
N ASP A 10 15.32 22.21 1.98
CA ASP A 10 15.01 22.19 0.57
C ASP A 10 13.51 22.45 0.46
N GLY A 11 13.20 23.65 -0.02
CA GLY A 11 11.90 24.26 0.00
C GLY A 11 10.86 23.54 -0.84
N HIS A 12 9.87 23.01 -0.16
CA HIS A 12 8.48 23.01 -0.62
C HIS A 12 7.62 23.67 0.45
N ASN A 13 7.78 25.01 0.51
CA ASN A 13 6.91 25.88 1.26
C ASN A 13 5.59 26.05 0.50
N HIS A 14 4.74 25.02 0.51
CA HIS A 14 3.32 25.22 0.29
C HIS A 14 2.71 25.64 1.62
N GLY A 15 2.59 26.94 1.81
CA GLY A 15 1.82 27.57 2.86
C GLY A 15 0.32 27.19 2.79
N LYS A 16 0.03 25.91 3.03
CA LYS A 16 -1.31 25.46 3.39
C LYS A 16 -1.44 25.60 4.89
N LYS A 17 -2.29 26.55 5.34
CA LYS A 17 -2.86 26.54 6.69
C LYS A 17 -3.14 25.08 7.05
N ALA A 18 -2.62 24.62 8.18
CA ALA A 18 -2.87 23.27 8.68
C ALA A 18 -4.38 23.10 8.80
N SER A 19 -5.01 22.54 7.79
CA SER A 19 -6.43 22.21 7.84
C SER A 19 -6.58 21.15 8.92
N PHE A 20 -7.50 21.37 9.83
CA PHE A 20 -7.81 20.41 10.89
C PHE A 20 -8.16 19.07 10.24
N ASP A 21 -7.45 18.02 10.60
CA ASP A 21 -7.63 16.68 10.02
C ASP A 21 -8.84 15.99 10.68
N TRP A 22 -10.04 16.32 10.19
CA TRP A 22 -11.30 15.80 10.71
C TRP A 22 -11.37 14.27 10.73
N LEU A 23 -10.77 13.62 9.74
CA LEU A 23 -10.81 12.16 9.66
C LEU A 23 -9.94 11.52 10.74
N LEU A 24 -8.72 12.03 10.98
CA LEU A 24 -7.84 11.53 12.02
C LEU A 24 -8.43 11.78 13.41
N TRP A 25 -8.82 13.03 13.69
CA TRP A 25 -9.34 13.39 15.01
C TRP A 25 -10.70 12.79 15.31
N GLY A 26 -11.57 12.73 14.29
CA GLY A 26 -12.88 12.06 14.39
C GLY A 26 -12.73 10.56 14.67
N SER A 27 -11.88 9.87 13.91
CA SER A 27 -11.61 8.45 14.14
C SER A 27 -10.99 8.21 15.52
N LEU A 28 -10.04 9.05 15.94
CA LEU A 28 -9.42 8.94 17.26
C LEU A 28 -10.44 9.14 18.38
N THR A 29 -11.35 10.12 18.25
CA THR A 29 -12.42 10.36 19.22
C THR A 29 -13.35 9.15 19.35
N ILE A 30 -13.75 8.56 18.22
CA ILE A 30 -14.58 7.34 18.20
C ILE A 30 -13.85 6.17 18.88
N ILE A 31 -12.57 5.98 18.57
CA ILE A 31 -11.75 4.91 19.17
C ILE A 31 -11.60 5.12 20.69
N VAL A 32 -11.29 6.33 21.13
CA VAL A 32 -11.18 6.63 22.57
C VAL A 32 -12.54 6.44 23.27
N GLY A 33 -13.63 6.91 22.66
CA GLY A 33 -14.98 6.68 23.15
C GLY A 33 -15.32 5.19 23.27
N ALA A 34 -14.98 4.40 22.27
CA ALA A 34 -15.18 2.94 22.29
C ALA A 34 -14.32 2.26 23.39
N LEU A 35 -13.07 2.68 23.57
CA LEU A 35 -12.24 2.17 24.66
C LEU A 35 -12.85 2.50 26.03
N LEU A 36 -13.37 3.70 26.24
CA LEU A 36 -14.07 4.07 27.48
C LEU A 36 -15.31 3.19 27.69
N VAL A 37 -16.13 2.98 26.66
CA VAL A 37 -17.30 2.09 26.73
C VAL A 37 -16.88 0.66 27.07
N HIS A 38 -15.81 0.15 26.45
CA HIS A 38 -15.32 -1.20 26.74
C HIS A 38 -14.96 -1.41 28.21
N PHE A 39 -14.37 -0.38 28.87
CA PHE A 39 -13.96 -0.46 30.27
C PHE A 39 -15.09 -0.14 31.26
N THR A 40 -16.06 0.70 30.87
CA THR A 40 -17.11 1.19 31.80
C THR A 40 -18.45 0.45 31.64
N LEU A 41 -18.82 0.10 30.42
CA LEU A 41 -20.15 -0.44 30.06
C LEU A 41 -20.06 -1.60 29.05
N PRO A 42 -19.31 -2.68 29.34
CA PRO A 42 -19.08 -3.77 28.40
C PRO A 42 -20.34 -4.58 28.03
N GLN A 43 -21.44 -4.46 28.79
CA GLN A 43 -22.65 -5.24 28.63
C GLN A 43 -23.69 -4.62 27.68
N LEU A 44 -23.42 -3.45 27.09
CA LEU A 44 -24.36 -2.83 26.16
C LEU A 44 -24.41 -3.63 24.84
N PRO A 45 -25.60 -4.10 24.42
CA PRO A 45 -25.72 -4.83 23.17
C PRO A 45 -25.28 -3.96 21.99
N TYR A 46 -24.64 -4.54 21.00
CA TYR A 46 -24.06 -3.90 19.82
C TYR A 46 -22.94 -2.89 20.10
N LEU A 47 -23.11 -1.99 21.07
CA LEU A 47 -22.08 -0.99 21.39
C LEU A 47 -20.91 -1.62 22.17
N GLY A 48 -21.20 -2.60 23.04
CA GLY A 48 -20.17 -3.41 23.70
C GLY A 48 -19.38 -4.25 22.70
N ASP A 49 -20.07 -4.89 21.73
CA ASP A 49 -19.43 -5.67 20.67
C ASP A 49 -18.55 -4.81 19.77
N PHE A 50 -19.02 -3.62 19.41
CA PHE A 50 -18.24 -2.62 18.66
C PHE A 50 -16.99 -2.20 19.43
N ALA A 51 -17.14 -1.86 20.71
CA ALA A 51 -16.04 -1.46 21.56
C ALA A 51 -15.01 -2.60 21.78
N HIS A 52 -15.52 -3.85 21.93
CA HIS A 52 -14.69 -5.04 22.00
C HIS A 52 -13.93 -5.29 20.67
N GLY A 53 -14.60 -5.12 19.53
CA GLY A 53 -14.00 -5.23 18.20
C GLY A 53 -12.82 -4.27 18.01
N ILE A 54 -13.02 -2.97 18.31
CA ILE A 54 -11.95 -1.97 18.26
C ILE A 54 -10.78 -2.37 19.17
N THR A 55 -11.08 -2.73 20.42
CA THR A 55 -10.04 -3.10 21.40
C THR A 55 -9.24 -4.32 20.95
N SER A 56 -9.92 -5.33 20.42
CA SER A 56 -9.31 -6.55 19.91
C SER A 56 -8.38 -6.28 18.71
N LEU A 57 -8.84 -5.49 17.74
CA LEU A 57 -8.05 -5.11 16.59
C LEU A 57 -6.81 -4.30 16.99
N LEU A 58 -6.97 -3.28 17.83
CA LEU A 58 -5.87 -2.47 18.32
C LEU A 58 -4.84 -3.30 19.10
N LYS A 59 -5.29 -4.23 19.95
CA LYS A 59 -4.38 -5.14 20.68
C LYS A 59 -3.60 -6.07 19.76
N LYS A 60 -4.17 -6.49 18.64
CA LYS A 60 -3.47 -7.34 17.67
C LYS A 60 -2.44 -6.56 16.86
N MET A 61 -2.77 -5.34 16.43
CA MET A 61 -1.98 -4.62 15.43
C MET A 61 -1.02 -3.55 16.00
N TRP A 62 -1.08 -3.20 17.29
CA TRP A 62 -0.30 -2.08 17.88
C TRP A 62 1.21 -2.19 17.59
N TRP A 63 1.77 -3.40 17.70
CA TRP A 63 3.20 -3.62 17.45
C TRP A 63 3.54 -3.45 15.95
N GLY A 64 2.66 -3.93 15.05
CA GLY A 64 2.81 -3.75 13.61
C GLY A 64 2.78 -2.28 13.22
N VAL A 65 1.86 -1.51 13.83
CA VAL A 65 1.78 -0.05 13.64
C VAL A 65 3.05 0.64 14.15
N LEU A 66 3.54 0.26 15.34
CA LEU A 66 4.73 0.87 15.92
C LEU A 66 5.98 0.66 15.05
N PHE A 67 6.23 -0.59 14.65
CA PHE A 67 7.33 -0.93 13.76
C PHE A 67 7.15 -0.36 12.36
N GLY A 68 5.91 -0.33 11.85
CA GLY A 68 5.57 0.28 10.57
C GLY A 68 5.90 1.77 10.55
N LEU A 69 5.49 2.54 11.56
CA LEU A 69 5.83 3.96 11.69
C LEU A 69 7.35 4.19 11.74
N ALA A 70 8.08 3.34 12.45
CA ALA A 70 9.54 3.40 12.48
C ALA A 70 10.16 3.13 11.10
N ALA A 71 9.59 2.16 10.35
CA ALA A 71 10.03 1.85 9.00
C ALA A 71 9.76 3.00 8.02
N VAL A 72 8.58 3.62 8.06
CA VAL A 72 8.25 4.84 7.28
C VAL A 72 9.27 5.94 7.54
N GLY A 73 9.57 6.24 8.82
CA GLY A 73 10.56 7.23 9.19
C GLY A 73 11.98 6.90 8.70
N MET A 74 12.32 5.62 8.60
CA MET A 74 13.60 5.16 8.07
C MET A 74 13.65 5.28 6.54
N MET A 75 12.58 4.88 5.85
CA MET A 75 12.46 4.95 4.39
C MET A 75 12.47 6.40 3.87
N HIS A 76 11.93 7.35 4.64
CA HIS A 76 11.97 8.77 4.28
C HIS A 76 13.41 9.29 4.08
N LYS A 77 14.41 8.64 4.69
CA LYS A 77 15.84 9.01 4.54
C LYS A 77 16.51 8.38 3.31
N VAL A 78 15.83 7.45 2.62
CA VAL A 78 16.37 6.81 1.40
C VAL A 78 16.17 7.73 0.19
N PRO A 79 17.23 8.08 -0.57
CA PRO A 79 17.11 8.96 -1.71
C PRO A 79 16.29 8.32 -2.84
N ARG A 80 15.38 9.11 -3.42
CA ARG A 80 14.51 8.68 -4.52
C ARG A 80 15.26 8.32 -5.80
N SER A 81 16.48 8.84 -5.98
CA SER A 81 17.40 8.50 -7.06
C SER A 81 17.76 7.01 -7.09
N LEU A 82 17.88 6.37 -5.91
CA LEU A 82 18.20 4.95 -5.81
C LEU A 82 17.14 4.06 -6.47
N PHE A 83 15.87 4.41 -6.36
CA PHE A 83 14.78 3.63 -6.94
C PHE A 83 14.77 3.66 -8.46
N ARG A 84 15.20 4.78 -9.08
CA ARG A 84 15.31 4.91 -10.54
C ARG A 84 16.46 4.07 -11.09
N ALA A 85 17.60 4.08 -10.42
CA ALA A 85 18.75 3.29 -10.79
C ALA A 85 18.48 1.77 -10.73
N VAL A 86 17.57 1.34 -9.86
CA VAL A 86 17.20 -0.08 -9.71
C VAL A 86 16.26 -0.56 -10.82
N LEU A 87 15.40 0.30 -11.40
CA LEU A 87 14.42 -0.15 -12.40
C LEU A 87 15.06 -0.65 -13.71
N GLY A 88 16.16 -0.03 -14.17
CA GLY A 88 16.87 -0.46 -15.39
C GLY A 88 15.99 -0.43 -16.65
N ARG A 89 16.38 -1.21 -17.69
CA ARG A 89 15.71 -1.23 -19.01
C ARG A 89 14.29 -1.79 -18.93
N GLY A 90 13.35 -1.09 -19.57
CA GLY A 90 11.91 -1.36 -19.52
C GLY A 90 11.38 -2.44 -20.46
N ASP A 91 12.19 -2.86 -21.44
CA ASP A 91 11.80 -3.73 -22.54
C ASP A 91 12.00 -5.22 -22.25
N THR A 92 12.42 -5.60 -21.05
CA THR A 92 12.77 -6.95 -20.66
C THR A 92 11.97 -7.46 -19.45
N PHE A 93 11.77 -8.76 -19.34
CA PHE A 93 11.18 -9.38 -18.15
C PHE A 93 12.00 -9.08 -16.88
N GLY A 94 13.33 -9.00 -17.00
CA GLY A 94 14.20 -8.55 -15.91
C GLY A 94 13.89 -7.14 -15.44
N GLY A 95 13.48 -6.24 -16.33
CA GLY A 95 13.00 -4.89 -15.99
C GLY A 95 11.67 -4.92 -15.23
N LEU A 96 10.75 -5.82 -15.59
CA LEU A 96 9.49 -6.02 -14.85
C LEU A 96 9.76 -6.57 -13.44
N LEU A 97 10.66 -7.54 -13.31
CA LEU A 97 11.03 -8.10 -12.00
C LEU A 97 11.65 -7.01 -11.09
N ARG A 98 12.52 -6.16 -11.64
CA ARG A 98 13.08 -5.02 -10.90
C ARG A 98 12.00 -4.01 -10.50
N ALA A 99 11.03 -3.75 -11.39
CA ALA A 99 9.91 -2.86 -11.09
C ALA A 99 9.04 -3.43 -9.96
N ALA A 100 8.74 -4.74 -9.98
CA ALA A 100 8.01 -5.41 -8.90
C ALA A 100 8.77 -5.36 -7.56
N LEU A 101 10.07 -5.64 -7.58
CA LEU A 101 10.92 -5.53 -6.38
C LEU A 101 11.03 -4.09 -5.88
N GLY A 102 11.13 -3.12 -6.79
CA GLY A 102 11.10 -1.69 -6.47
C GLY A 102 9.78 -1.29 -5.79
N GLY A 103 8.65 -1.84 -6.28
CA GLY A 103 7.35 -1.67 -5.67
C GLY A 103 7.25 -2.23 -4.25
N LEU A 104 7.78 -3.43 -4.02
CA LEU A 104 7.80 -4.07 -2.69
C LEU A 104 8.67 -3.33 -1.66
N LEU A 105 9.72 -2.65 -2.10
CA LEU A 105 10.64 -1.94 -1.21
C LEU A 105 10.17 -0.55 -0.82
N LEU A 106 9.22 0.04 -1.56
CA LEU A 106 8.72 1.38 -1.30
C LEU A 106 7.57 1.35 -0.29
N ASP A 107 7.81 1.92 0.88
CA ASP A 107 6.79 2.12 1.90
C ASP A 107 6.08 3.47 1.66
N LEU A 108 5.21 3.49 0.66
CA LEU A 108 4.43 4.67 0.29
C LEU A 108 2.94 4.31 0.24
N CYS A 109 2.10 5.26 0.63
CA CYS A 109 0.65 5.14 0.43
C CYS A 109 0.31 5.05 -1.07
N SER A 110 -0.87 4.53 -1.41
CA SER A 110 -1.34 4.35 -2.79
C SER A 110 -1.18 5.62 -3.63
N HIS A 111 -1.51 6.78 -3.10
CA HIS A 111 -1.31 8.06 -3.80
C HIS A 111 0.17 8.42 -4.00
N GLY A 112 1.03 8.13 -3.03
CA GLY A 112 2.48 8.35 -3.14
C GLY A 112 3.09 7.48 -4.24
N ILE A 113 2.66 6.23 -4.34
CA ILE A 113 3.09 5.29 -5.37
C ILE A 113 2.65 5.70 -6.76
N LEU A 114 1.41 6.17 -6.91
CA LEU A 114 0.91 6.73 -8.17
C LEU A 114 1.76 7.92 -8.64
N MET A 115 2.11 8.83 -7.72
CA MET A 115 3.00 9.96 -8.05
C MET A 115 4.40 9.51 -8.47
N VAL A 116 4.94 8.50 -7.80
CA VAL A 116 6.24 7.90 -8.20
C VAL A 116 6.11 7.23 -9.55
N GLY A 117 5.05 6.44 -9.78
CA GLY A 117 4.77 5.78 -11.07
C GLY A 117 4.64 6.79 -12.22
N ALA A 118 3.91 7.89 -12.00
CA ALA A 118 3.82 8.97 -12.98
C ALA A 118 5.18 9.59 -13.29
N LYS A 119 6.01 9.83 -12.27
CA LYS A 119 7.37 10.36 -12.44
C LYS A 119 8.31 9.36 -13.14
N LEU A 120 8.17 8.07 -12.88
CA LEU A 120 8.92 7.04 -13.59
C LEU A 120 8.52 7.02 -15.07
N TYR A 121 7.23 7.13 -15.38
CA TYR A 121 6.74 7.24 -16.75
C TYR A 121 7.27 8.48 -17.47
N GLU A 122 7.19 9.66 -16.85
CA GLU A 122 7.75 10.92 -17.36
C GLU A 122 9.26 10.84 -17.60
N ARG A 123 9.96 9.92 -16.92
CA ARG A 123 11.40 9.69 -17.05
C ARG A 123 11.75 8.47 -17.88
N GLY A 124 10.88 8.08 -18.77
CA GLY A 124 11.15 7.08 -19.80
C GLY A 124 10.96 5.63 -19.38
N ALA A 125 10.50 5.31 -18.17
CA ALA A 125 10.13 3.95 -17.81
C ALA A 125 8.99 3.44 -18.72
N SER A 126 9.06 2.18 -19.17
CA SER A 126 8.00 1.61 -20.01
C SER A 126 6.66 1.56 -19.24
N LEU A 127 5.56 1.61 -19.97
CA LEU A 127 4.23 1.49 -19.37
C LEU A 127 4.11 0.17 -18.61
N ALA A 128 4.65 -0.92 -19.16
CA ALA A 128 4.69 -2.23 -18.53
C ALA A 128 5.41 -2.21 -17.16
N GLN A 129 6.55 -1.53 -17.07
CA GLN A 129 7.26 -1.37 -15.78
C GLN A 129 6.43 -0.58 -14.77
N VAL A 130 5.84 0.53 -15.20
CA VAL A 130 5.02 1.37 -14.32
C VAL A 130 3.81 0.60 -13.80
N MET A 131 3.10 -0.15 -14.66
CA MET A 131 1.96 -0.96 -14.24
C MET A 131 2.38 -2.10 -13.29
N THR A 132 3.50 -2.78 -13.57
CA THR A 132 4.07 -3.78 -12.67
C THR A 132 4.38 -3.20 -11.29
N PHE A 133 5.02 -2.03 -11.28
CA PHE A 133 5.37 -1.31 -10.06
C PHE A 133 4.13 -0.91 -9.26
N LEU A 134 3.09 -0.35 -9.92
CA LEU A 134 1.84 0.05 -9.27
C LEU A 134 1.11 -1.15 -8.65
N ILE A 135 1.00 -2.27 -9.35
CA ILE A 135 0.29 -3.46 -8.84
C ILE A 135 1.08 -4.19 -7.74
N ALA A 136 2.42 -4.17 -7.79
CA ALA A 136 3.23 -4.83 -6.77
C ALA A 136 3.25 -4.11 -5.42
N SER A 137 2.91 -2.83 -5.39
CA SER A 137 3.30 -1.88 -4.36
C SER A 137 2.32 -1.62 -3.22
N PRO A 138 0.99 -1.40 -3.45
CA PRO A 138 0.19 -0.60 -2.53
C PRO A 138 -0.06 -1.20 -1.15
N TRP A 139 -0.10 -2.52 -1.02
CA TRP A 139 -0.33 -3.18 0.28
C TRP A 139 0.84 -4.11 0.69
N ASN A 140 1.92 -4.08 -0.08
CA ASN A 140 3.16 -4.78 0.22
C ASN A 140 4.19 -3.85 0.90
N SER A 141 3.78 -2.66 1.31
CA SER A 141 4.64 -1.78 2.10
C SER A 141 5.09 -2.49 3.38
N PHE A 142 6.28 -2.18 3.84
CA PHE A 142 6.84 -2.84 5.02
C PHE A 142 5.96 -2.64 6.26
N SER A 143 5.41 -1.43 6.42
CA SER A 143 4.49 -1.10 7.52
C SER A 143 3.21 -1.93 7.46
N LEU A 144 2.59 -1.99 6.28
CA LEU A 144 1.34 -2.72 6.10
C LEU A 144 1.54 -4.24 6.18
N THR A 145 2.68 -4.74 5.68
CA THR A 145 3.07 -6.16 5.84
C THR A 145 3.11 -6.56 7.32
N LEU A 146 3.70 -5.72 8.19
CA LEU A 146 3.74 -5.99 9.63
C LEU A 146 2.34 -5.95 10.26
N ILE A 147 1.47 -5.05 9.82
CA ILE A 147 0.07 -4.98 10.25
C ILE A 147 -0.69 -6.24 9.80
N LEU A 148 -0.52 -6.68 8.57
CA LEU A 148 -1.13 -7.89 8.05
C LEU A 148 -0.64 -9.13 8.81
N ILE A 149 0.66 -9.26 9.10
CA ILE A 149 1.18 -10.35 9.92
C ILE A 149 0.49 -10.39 11.29
N ALA A 150 0.24 -9.22 11.89
CA ALA A 150 -0.47 -9.14 13.16
C ALA A 150 -1.96 -9.53 13.06
N LEU A 151 -2.62 -9.26 11.95
CA LEU A 151 -4.05 -9.49 11.75
C LEU A 151 -4.37 -10.91 11.26
N ILE A 152 -3.63 -11.40 10.26
CA ILE A 152 -3.91 -12.66 9.56
C ILE A 152 -2.80 -13.72 9.68
N GLY A 153 -1.69 -13.35 10.32
CA GLY A 153 -0.54 -14.22 10.52
C GLY A 153 0.43 -14.28 9.34
N LEU A 154 1.65 -14.75 9.62
CA LEU A 154 2.75 -14.76 8.66
C LEU A 154 2.47 -15.58 7.41
N LYS A 155 1.86 -16.78 7.56
CA LYS A 155 1.58 -17.70 6.44
C LYS A 155 0.72 -17.01 5.37
N TRP A 156 -0.39 -16.42 5.76
CA TRP A 156 -1.32 -15.77 4.85
C TRP A 156 -0.76 -14.49 4.27
N THR A 157 -0.05 -13.71 5.07
CA THR A 157 0.62 -12.50 4.58
C THR A 157 1.63 -12.82 3.47
N LEU A 158 2.45 -13.86 3.65
CA LEU A 158 3.39 -14.29 2.61
C LEU A 158 2.67 -14.78 1.34
N LEU A 159 1.59 -15.55 1.48
CA LEU A 159 0.77 -15.99 0.33
C LEU A 159 0.16 -14.80 -0.42
N PHE A 160 -0.28 -13.78 0.29
CA PHE A 160 -0.82 -12.56 -0.30
C PHE A 160 0.27 -11.80 -1.07
N ILE A 161 1.46 -11.64 -0.48
CA ILE A 161 2.61 -11.01 -1.14
C ILE A 161 2.99 -11.76 -2.41
N VAL A 162 3.13 -13.08 -2.34
CA VAL A 162 3.44 -13.90 -3.53
C VAL A 162 2.34 -13.77 -4.59
N GLY A 163 1.07 -13.83 -4.19
CA GLY A 163 -0.06 -13.65 -5.10
C GLY A 163 -0.04 -12.30 -5.81
N SER A 164 0.26 -11.22 -5.10
CA SER A 164 0.33 -9.87 -5.70
C SER A 164 1.50 -9.74 -6.68
N VAL A 165 2.67 -10.27 -6.32
CA VAL A 165 3.83 -10.26 -7.23
C VAL A 165 3.54 -11.04 -8.49
N VAL A 166 2.88 -12.19 -8.38
CA VAL A 166 2.46 -12.97 -9.56
C VAL A 166 1.51 -12.15 -10.44
N ILE A 167 0.48 -11.51 -9.86
CA ILE A 167 -0.43 -10.63 -10.62
C ILE A 167 0.33 -9.48 -11.25
N ALA A 168 1.23 -8.83 -10.52
CA ALA A 168 2.02 -7.71 -11.02
C ALA A 168 2.89 -8.11 -12.23
N LEU A 169 3.57 -9.25 -12.15
CA LEU A 169 4.42 -9.76 -13.24
C LEU A 169 3.60 -10.21 -14.46
N ILE A 170 2.47 -10.89 -14.26
CA ILE A 170 1.57 -11.28 -15.36
C ILE A 170 0.99 -10.02 -16.01
N THR A 171 0.49 -9.07 -15.21
CA THR A 171 -0.03 -7.79 -15.71
C THR A 171 1.03 -7.03 -16.49
N GLY A 172 2.23 -6.88 -15.93
CA GLY A 172 3.34 -6.24 -16.63
C GLY A 172 3.73 -6.93 -17.92
N SER A 173 3.74 -8.26 -17.94
CA SER A 173 4.03 -9.05 -19.16
C SER A 173 2.96 -8.84 -20.24
N ILE A 174 1.68 -8.77 -19.85
CA ILE A 174 0.58 -8.47 -20.77
C ILE A 174 0.71 -7.04 -21.30
N PHE A 175 1.00 -6.06 -20.45
CA PHE A 175 1.22 -4.68 -20.90
C PHE A 175 2.42 -4.58 -21.84
N LEU A 176 3.52 -5.28 -21.57
CA LEU A 176 4.69 -5.35 -22.45
C LEU A 176 4.33 -5.95 -23.82
N PHE A 177 3.51 -6.99 -23.84
CA PHE A 177 3.02 -7.58 -25.08
C PHE A 177 2.12 -6.60 -25.86
N LEU A 178 1.22 -5.88 -25.17
CA LEU A 178 0.33 -4.89 -25.78
C LEU A 178 1.10 -3.68 -26.33
N GLU A 179 2.18 -3.26 -25.67
CA GLU A 179 3.10 -2.23 -26.19
C GLU A 179 3.81 -2.72 -27.47
N ARG A 180 4.35 -3.94 -27.47
CA ARG A 180 5.05 -4.53 -28.62
C ARG A 180 4.15 -4.77 -29.83
N THR A 181 2.87 -5.07 -29.61
CA THR A 181 1.88 -5.27 -30.68
C THR A 181 1.26 -3.96 -31.18
N GLY A 182 1.63 -2.81 -30.59
CA GLY A 182 1.12 -1.50 -30.97
C GLY A 182 -0.33 -1.23 -30.52
N VAL A 183 -0.94 -2.11 -29.73
CA VAL A 183 -2.29 -1.90 -29.14
C VAL A 183 -2.26 -0.78 -28.12
N LEU A 184 -1.20 -0.73 -27.32
CA LEU A 184 -0.89 0.37 -26.41
C LEU A 184 0.33 1.15 -26.95
N PRO A 185 0.35 2.48 -26.77
CA PRO A 185 1.47 3.27 -27.25
C PRO A 185 2.70 3.05 -26.39
N GLU A 186 3.85 3.05 -27.01
CA GLU A 186 5.13 3.18 -26.32
C GLU A 186 5.19 4.51 -25.55
N ASN A 187 5.96 4.53 -24.47
CA ASN A 187 6.18 5.75 -23.72
C ASN A 187 6.89 6.80 -24.61
N PRO A 188 6.28 7.98 -24.85
CA PRO A 188 6.88 9.02 -25.68
C PRO A 188 8.21 9.55 -25.11
N TYR A 189 8.40 9.46 -23.79
CA TYR A 189 9.61 9.94 -23.10
C TYR A 189 10.76 8.91 -23.12
N ALA A 190 10.53 7.66 -23.57
CA ALA A 190 11.54 6.60 -23.55
C ALA A 190 12.75 6.88 -24.46
N LYS A 191 12.61 7.73 -25.49
CA LYS A 191 13.66 8.03 -26.45
C LYS A 191 14.64 9.12 -25.99
N GLU A 192 14.25 9.97 -25.03
CA GLU A 192 15.09 11.08 -24.55
C GLU A 192 16.08 10.63 -23.46
N ASP A 193 15.78 9.55 -22.71
CA ASP A 193 16.54 9.13 -21.53
C ASP A 193 17.49 7.94 -21.71
N ALA A 194 17.57 7.35 -22.92
CA ALA A 194 18.46 6.21 -23.15
C ALA A 194 19.96 6.55 -22.95
N GLN A 195 20.33 7.83 -22.92
CA GLN A 195 21.69 8.30 -22.69
C GLN A 195 22.02 8.57 -21.21
N ASN A 196 21.02 8.72 -20.32
CA ASN A 196 21.22 9.16 -18.93
C ASN A 196 21.19 8.02 -17.90
N THR A 197 20.85 6.79 -18.29
CA THR A 197 20.69 5.66 -17.35
C THR A 197 21.98 5.25 -16.63
N ASP A 198 23.12 5.40 -17.26
CA ASP A 198 24.41 5.00 -16.66
C ASP A 198 24.93 6.09 -15.68
N GLU A 199 24.66 7.37 -15.95
CA GLU A 199 25.02 8.48 -15.05
C GLU A 199 24.12 8.49 -13.80
N ASP A 200 22.82 8.23 -13.93
CA ASP A 200 21.89 8.11 -12.80
C ASP A 200 22.23 6.92 -11.90
N ALA A 201 22.67 5.79 -12.44
CA ALA A 201 23.09 4.62 -11.66
C ALA A 201 24.38 4.87 -10.88
N GLN A 202 25.35 5.58 -11.46
CA GLN A 202 26.59 5.95 -10.78
C GLN A 202 26.35 7.02 -9.71
N SER A 203 25.51 8.02 -9.99
CA SER A 203 25.10 9.04 -9.04
C SER A 203 24.36 8.44 -7.85
N ALA A 204 23.38 7.56 -8.08
CA ALA A 204 22.62 6.90 -7.02
C ALA A 204 23.49 5.99 -6.14
N SER A 205 24.47 5.28 -6.72
CA SER A 205 25.41 4.46 -5.94
C SER A 205 26.36 5.30 -5.10
N ALA A 206 26.78 6.46 -5.61
CA ALA A 206 27.61 7.42 -4.88
C ALA A 206 26.83 8.07 -3.73
N GLU A 207 25.58 8.47 -3.96
CA GLU A 207 24.69 9.02 -2.93
C GLU A 207 24.39 8.00 -1.83
N PHE A 208 24.14 6.75 -2.19
CA PHE A 208 23.92 5.67 -1.23
C PHE A 208 25.17 5.37 -0.39
N LYS A 209 26.35 5.32 -1.02
CA LYS A 209 27.63 5.17 -0.31
C LYS A 209 27.92 6.37 0.60
N ALA A 210 27.59 7.58 0.16
CA ALA A 210 27.74 8.79 0.96
C ALA A 210 26.78 8.79 2.16
N MET A 211 25.55 8.28 1.99
CA MET A 211 24.57 8.10 3.06
C MET A 211 25.03 7.06 4.08
N LEU A 212 25.52 5.90 3.62
CA LEU A 212 26.08 4.88 4.52
C LEU A 212 27.29 5.39 5.30
N LYS A 213 28.14 6.20 4.68
CA LYS A 213 29.31 6.83 5.32
C LYS A 213 28.94 7.88 6.38
N LYS A 214 27.75 8.50 6.27
CA LYS A 214 27.23 9.47 7.25
C LYS A 214 26.60 8.82 8.48
N ILE A 215 26.31 7.51 8.46
CA ILE A 215 25.80 6.77 9.61
C ILE A 215 26.95 6.61 10.61
N SER A 216 27.02 7.53 11.55
CA SER A 216 27.99 7.46 12.65
C SER A 216 27.39 6.64 13.80
N PHE A 217 28.01 5.50 14.12
CA PHE A 217 27.58 4.62 15.23
C PHE A 217 27.85 5.17 16.65
N LYS A 218 28.07 6.48 16.79
CA LYS A 218 28.22 7.10 18.11
C LYS A 218 26.88 7.13 18.85
N PRO A 219 26.81 6.78 20.15
CA PRO A 219 25.53 6.66 20.89
C PRO A 219 24.67 7.94 20.86
N LYS A 220 25.29 9.12 20.88
CA LYS A 220 24.56 10.40 20.72
C LYS A 220 23.97 10.58 19.31
N SER A 221 24.67 10.13 18.27
CA SER A 221 24.19 10.17 16.89
C SER A 221 23.03 9.19 16.68
N LEU A 222 23.09 8.02 17.32
CA LEU A 222 22.04 7.00 17.26
C LEU A 222 20.75 7.47 17.96
N ALA A 223 20.86 8.17 19.10
CA ALA A 223 19.73 8.76 19.79
C ALA A 223 19.07 9.89 18.99
N CYS A 224 19.87 10.77 18.35
CA CYS A 224 19.34 11.79 17.43
C CYS A 224 18.68 11.15 16.21
N PHE A 225 19.30 10.15 15.62
CA PHE A 225 18.74 9.40 14.49
C PHE A 225 17.41 8.74 14.86
N GLY A 226 17.33 8.06 16.00
CA GLY A 226 16.11 7.44 16.50
C GLY A 226 14.98 8.47 16.71
N ARG A 227 15.31 9.63 17.31
CA ARG A 227 14.34 10.71 17.50
C ARG A 227 13.84 11.27 16.15
N ASP A 228 14.73 11.46 15.19
CA ASP A 228 14.38 11.97 13.87
C ASP A 228 13.54 10.95 13.10
N VAL A 229 13.89 9.66 13.14
CA VAL A 229 13.08 8.56 12.57
C VAL A 229 11.68 8.53 13.19
N PHE A 230 11.58 8.68 14.51
CA PHE A 230 10.28 8.71 15.18
C PHE A 230 9.46 9.95 14.82
N ARG A 231 10.10 11.11 14.75
CA ARG A 231 9.45 12.38 14.38
C ARG A 231 8.98 12.34 12.92
N ASP A 232 9.84 11.93 12.00
CA ASP A 232 9.55 11.86 10.58
C ASP A 232 8.52 10.75 10.32
N GLY A 233 8.68 9.58 10.96
CA GLY A 233 7.72 8.49 10.92
C GLY A 233 6.33 8.87 11.43
N PHE A 234 6.24 9.67 12.49
CA PHE A 234 4.96 10.17 12.98
C PHE A 234 4.35 11.24 12.08
N ALA A 235 5.17 12.11 11.49
CA ALA A 235 4.69 13.14 10.58
C ALA A 235 4.12 12.54 9.30
N GLU A 236 4.83 11.62 8.66
CA GLU A 236 4.39 10.89 7.47
C GLU A 236 3.31 9.84 7.84
N GLY A 237 3.48 9.17 8.95
CA GLY A 237 2.55 8.16 9.46
C GLY A 237 1.17 8.69 9.85
N ARG A 238 0.98 10.00 9.98
CA ARG A 238 -0.36 10.58 10.21
C ARG A 238 -1.34 10.22 9.11
N MET A 239 -0.89 10.14 7.85
CA MET A 239 -1.71 9.69 6.74
C MET A 239 -2.09 8.21 6.89
N VAL A 240 -1.12 7.36 7.20
CA VAL A 240 -1.33 5.93 7.46
C VAL A 240 -2.30 5.72 8.62
N LEU A 241 -2.06 6.37 9.77
CA LEU A 241 -2.91 6.26 10.95
C LEU A 241 -4.34 6.73 10.70
N ARG A 242 -4.54 7.79 9.94
CA ARG A 242 -5.85 8.31 9.58
C ARG A 242 -6.73 7.25 8.92
N TRP A 243 -6.22 6.63 7.87
CA TRP A 243 -6.95 5.63 7.11
C TRP A 243 -7.04 4.28 7.84
N LEU A 244 -5.99 3.91 8.56
CA LEU A 244 -5.98 2.71 9.38
C LEU A 244 -7.05 2.77 10.48
N PHE A 245 -7.16 3.88 11.20
CA PHE A 245 -8.17 4.05 12.24
C PHE A 245 -9.59 4.07 11.65
N PHE A 246 -9.77 4.68 10.49
CA PHE A 246 -11.03 4.60 9.76
C PHE A 246 -11.37 3.14 9.40
N GLY A 247 -10.41 2.38 8.87
CA GLY A 247 -10.57 0.96 8.56
C GLY A 247 -10.87 0.10 9.79
N VAL A 248 -10.22 0.38 10.94
CA VAL A 248 -10.51 -0.30 12.23
C VAL A 248 -11.95 -0.04 12.67
N ILE A 249 -12.43 1.19 12.57
CA ILE A 249 -13.82 1.53 12.91
C ILE A 249 -14.78 0.77 12.00
N LEU A 250 -14.53 0.77 10.69
CA LEU A 250 -15.38 0.10 9.72
C LEU A 250 -15.39 -1.43 9.94
N ALA A 251 -14.23 -2.02 10.18
CA ALA A 251 -14.11 -3.44 10.52
C ALA A 251 -14.84 -3.79 11.83
N ALA A 252 -14.74 -2.94 12.85
CA ALA A 252 -15.44 -3.12 14.11
C ALA A 252 -16.97 -2.96 13.96
N LEU A 253 -17.45 -2.06 13.10
CA LEU A 253 -18.87 -1.94 12.74
C LEU A 253 -19.36 -3.20 12.04
N ILE A 254 -18.61 -3.72 11.07
CA ILE A 254 -18.92 -5.00 10.42
C ILE A 254 -19.01 -6.11 11.48
N ASN A 255 -18.05 -6.13 12.41
CA ASN A 255 -18.03 -7.14 13.48
C ASN A 255 -19.26 -7.07 14.39
N ALA A 256 -19.69 -5.87 14.79
CA ALA A 256 -20.78 -5.68 15.73
C ALA A 256 -22.18 -5.83 15.12
N TYR A 257 -22.35 -5.36 13.88
CA TYR A 257 -23.68 -5.24 13.27
C TYR A 257 -23.96 -6.25 12.18
N VAL A 258 -22.93 -6.85 11.55
CA VAL A 258 -23.14 -7.86 10.51
C VAL A 258 -23.04 -9.25 11.13
N PRO A 259 -24.16 -10.02 11.16
CA PRO A 259 -24.15 -11.39 11.63
C PRO A 259 -23.18 -12.25 10.82
N THR A 260 -22.54 -13.22 11.49
CA THR A 260 -21.58 -14.12 10.82
C THR A 260 -22.23 -14.89 9.67
N ASP A 261 -23.52 -15.26 9.83
CA ASP A 261 -24.29 -15.97 8.80
C ASP A 261 -24.45 -15.15 7.51
N VAL A 262 -24.61 -13.81 7.63
CA VAL A 262 -24.67 -12.91 6.48
C VAL A 262 -23.30 -12.84 5.81
N LEU A 263 -22.22 -12.70 6.59
CA LEU A 263 -20.86 -12.68 6.06
C LEU A 263 -20.51 -14.00 5.34
N THR A 264 -20.80 -15.15 5.94
CA THR A 264 -20.52 -16.46 5.33
C THR A 264 -21.37 -16.74 4.12
N THR A 265 -22.64 -16.30 4.11
CA THR A 265 -23.55 -16.51 2.98
C THR A 265 -23.18 -15.66 1.77
N TYR A 266 -22.92 -14.37 1.96
CA TYR A 266 -22.69 -13.43 0.85
C TYR A 266 -21.21 -13.23 0.53
N PHE A 267 -20.33 -13.31 1.50
CA PHE A 267 -18.88 -13.09 1.37
C PHE A 267 -18.05 -14.34 1.74
N GLY A 268 -18.70 -15.51 1.78
CA GLY A 268 -18.03 -16.78 2.03
C GLY A 268 -17.11 -17.22 0.88
N PRO A 269 -16.40 -18.37 1.01
CA PRO A 269 -15.38 -18.82 0.07
C PRO A 269 -15.99 -19.40 -1.24
N SER A 270 -16.96 -18.72 -1.80
CA SER A 270 -17.63 -19.08 -3.06
C SER A 270 -17.27 -18.10 -4.17
N LEU A 271 -17.49 -18.50 -5.44
CA LEU A 271 -17.30 -17.58 -6.57
C LEU A 271 -18.20 -16.35 -6.49
N VAL A 272 -19.45 -16.54 -6.02
CA VAL A 272 -20.39 -15.43 -5.79
C VAL A 272 -19.86 -14.50 -4.71
N GLY A 273 -19.34 -15.04 -3.60
CA GLY A 273 -18.74 -14.25 -2.53
C GLY A 273 -17.52 -13.46 -3.00
N LEU A 274 -16.68 -14.04 -3.87
CA LEU A 274 -15.55 -13.34 -4.49
C LEU A 274 -16.01 -12.17 -5.35
N VAL A 275 -17.00 -12.37 -6.23
CA VAL A 275 -17.54 -11.32 -7.09
C VAL A 275 -18.18 -10.21 -6.26
N LEU A 276 -18.97 -10.58 -5.22
CA LEU A 276 -19.56 -9.59 -4.31
C LEU A 276 -18.48 -8.81 -3.55
N THR A 277 -17.40 -9.47 -3.15
CA THR A 277 -16.24 -8.80 -2.51
C THR A 277 -15.59 -7.82 -3.48
N LEU A 278 -15.38 -8.22 -4.73
CA LEU A 278 -14.84 -7.34 -5.78
C LEU A 278 -15.70 -6.08 -5.95
N VAL A 279 -17.02 -6.26 -6.09
CA VAL A 279 -17.96 -5.14 -6.25
C VAL A 279 -17.97 -4.25 -5.00
N ALA A 280 -18.00 -4.85 -3.82
CA ALA A 280 -17.95 -4.09 -2.57
C ALA A 280 -16.68 -3.25 -2.45
N THR A 281 -15.53 -3.82 -2.78
CA THR A 281 -14.24 -3.10 -2.74
C THR A 281 -14.20 -1.94 -3.71
N THR A 282 -14.67 -2.14 -4.94
CA THR A 282 -14.72 -1.10 -5.97
C THR A 282 -15.63 0.08 -5.57
N ILE A 283 -16.68 -0.19 -4.79
CA ILE A 283 -17.61 0.86 -4.33
C ILE A 283 -17.07 1.58 -3.09
N ILE A 284 -16.48 0.83 -2.15
CA ILE A 284 -16.08 1.37 -0.84
C ILE A 284 -14.84 2.26 -0.96
N GLU A 285 -13.93 1.98 -1.89
CA GLU A 285 -12.71 2.75 -2.16
C GLU A 285 -11.95 3.18 -0.89
N VAL A 286 -11.57 2.24 -0.07
CA VAL A 286 -10.72 2.49 1.10
C VAL A 286 -9.27 2.30 0.72
N CYS A 287 -8.40 3.21 1.14
CA CYS A 287 -6.97 3.07 0.88
C CYS A 287 -6.41 1.76 1.47
N SER A 288 -5.24 1.34 1.01
CA SER A 288 -4.61 0.06 1.37
C SER A 288 -4.52 -0.17 2.88
N GLU A 289 -4.19 0.87 3.65
CA GLU A 289 -4.08 0.79 5.10
C GLU A 289 -5.45 0.57 5.78
N GLY A 290 -6.49 1.20 5.26
CA GLY A 290 -7.86 1.02 5.76
C GLY A 290 -8.47 -0.31 5.32
N SER A 291 -8.04 -0.86 4.20
CA SER A 291 -8.52 -2.15 3.68
C SER A 291 -8.02 -3.34 4.48
N ALA A 292 -6.85 -3.25 5.13
CA ALA A 292 -6.25 -4.36 5.86
C ALA A 292 -7.14 -4.93 7.00
N PRO A 293 -7.72 -4.12 7.91
CA PRO A 293 -8.63 -4.63 8.93
C PRO A 293 -9.89 -5.27 8.34
N ILE A 294 -10.43 -4.71 7.25
CA ILE A 294 -11.64 -5.22 6.59
C ILE A 294 -11.35 -6.56 5.92
N GLY A 295 -10.23 -6.65 5.18
CA GLY A 295 -9.77 -7.90 4.57
C GLY A 295 -9.52 -9.00 5.60
N ALA A 296 -8.99 -8.64 6.77
CA ALA A 296 -8.81 -9.56 7.89
C ALA A 296 -10.16 -10.06 8.47
N GLU A 297 -11.19 -9.22 8.54
CA GLU A 297 -12.54 -9.64 8.96
C GLU A 297 -13.16 -10.63 7.97
N LEU A 298 -13.04 -10.37 6.66
CA LEU A 298 -13.50 -11.31 5.62
C LEU A 298 -12.78 -12.65 5.73
N MET A 299 -11.49 -12.64 5.97
CA MET A 299 -10.72 -13.87 6.13
C MET A 299 -11.07 -14.61 7.41
N ASN A 300 -11.12 -13.92 8.56
CA ASN A 300 -11.24 -14.57 9.87
C ASN A 300 -12.68 -14.96 10.21
N ARG A 301 -13.69 -14.18 9.80
CA ARG A 301 -15.10 -14.40 10.13
C ARG A 301 -15.89 -15.10 9.03
N ALA A 302 -15.66 -14.72 7.76
CA ALA A 302 -16.31 -15.41 6.65
C ALA A 302 -15.59 -16.71 6.26
N GLY A 303 -14.41 -17.00 6.85
CA GLY A 303 -13.61 -18.17 6.48
C GLY A 303 -13.14 -18.15 5.02
N ALA A 304 -12.96 -16.95 4.46
CA ALA A 304 -12.74 -16.74 3.04
C ALA A 304 -11.39 -15.98 2.79
N PRO A 305 -10.25 -16.67 2.87
CA PRO A 305 -8.95 -16.03 2.69
C PRO A 305 -8.79 -15.39 1.29
N GLY A 306 -9.34 -16.03 0.26
CA GLY A 306 -9.36 -15.47 -1.09
C GLY A 306 -10.19 -14.19 -1.21
N ASN A 307 -11.26 -14.04 -0.41
CA ASN A 307 -12.03 -12.80 -0.38
C ASN A 307 -11.25 -11.67 0.31
N GLY A 308 -10.52 -11.98 1.39
CA GLY A 308 -9.60 -11.02 2.01
C GLY A 308 -8.52 -10.56 1.02
N PHE A 309 -7.92 -11.49 0.27
CA PHE A 309 -6.98 -11.18 -0.80
C PHE A 309 -7.62 -10.34 -1.91
N THR A 310 -8.81 -10.73 -2.38
CA THR A 310 -9.55 -10.01 -3.43
C THR A 310 -9.89 -8.59 -2.97
N PHE A 311 -10.30 -8.42 -1.70
CA PHE A 311 -10.60 -7.11 -1.15
C PHE A 311 -9.38 -6.17 -1.20
N LEU A 312 -8.20 -6.67 -0.83
CA LEU A 312 -6.96 -5.89 -0.85
C LEU A 312 -6.51 -5.59 -2.28
N MET A 313 -6.50 -6.60 -3.16
CA MET A 313 -5.98 -6.45 -4.53
C MET A 313 -6.90 -5.67 -5.46
N ALA A 314 -8.21 -5.86 -5.32
CA ALA A 314 -9.17 -5.18 -6.18
C ALA A 314 -9.22 -3.68 -5.87
N GLY A 315 -9.06 -3.29 -4.59
CA GLY A 315 -8.97 -1.88 -4.21
C GLY A 315 -7.94 -1.11 -5.02
N VAL A 316 -6.77 -1.73 -5.24
CA VAL A 316 -5.69 -1.11 -6.04
C VAL A 316 -5.94 -1.16 -7.55
N ALA A 317 -6.62 -2.21 -8.02
CA ALA A 317 -6.77 -2.44 -9.44
C ALA A 317 -7.99 -1.73 -10.07
N THR A 318 -9.01 -1.42 -9.25
CA THR A 318 -10.31 -0.90 -9.71
C THR A 318 -10.66 0.48 -9.17
N ASP A 319 -9.82 1.05 -8.30
CA ASP A 319 -10.02 2.39 -7.74
C ASP A 319 -10.06 3.45 -8.87
N TYR A 320 -11.12 4.26 -8.88
CA TYR A 320 -11.31 5.28 -9.92
C TYR A 320 -10.25 6.39 -9.83
N THR A 321 -9.73 6.67 -8.63
CA THR A 321 -8.68 7.69 -8.46
C THR A 321 -7.38 7.23 -9.11
N GLU A 322 -7.03 5.94 -9.03
CA GLU A 322 -5.89 5.35 -9.71
C GLU A 322 -6.05 5.41 -11.23
N LEU A 323 -7.23 5.04 -11.73
CA LEU A 323 -7.54 5.11 -13.16
C LEU A 323 -7.44 6.55 -13.71
N LEU A 324 -7.91 7.55 -12.94
CA LEU A 324 -7.80 8.95 -13.32
C LEU A 324 -6.35 9.42 -13.37
N VAL A 325 -5.52 9.05 -12.40
CA VAL A 325 -4.10 9.39 -12.40
C VAL A 325 -3.35 8.72 -13.55
N ILE A 326 -3.62 7.43 -13.80
CA ILE A 326 -3.05 6.71 -14.95
C ILE A 326 -3.44 7.41 -16.27
N ARG A 327 -4.71 7.77 -16.43
CA ARG A 327 -5.16 8.55 -17.58
C ARG A 327 -4.45 9.90 -17.68
N GLU A 328 -4.21 10.56 -16.55
CA GLU A 328 -3.59 11.89 -16.54
C GLU A 328 -2.15 11.85 -17.06
N PHE A 329 -1.31 10.92 -16.62
CA PHE A 329 0.08 10.85 -17.10
C PHE A 329 0.23 10.16 -18.46
N THR A 330 -0.65 9.17 -18.79
CA THR A 330 -0.64 8.51 -20.12
C THR A 330 -1.41 9.29 -21.18
N LYS A 331 -2.25 10.24 -20.78
CA LYS A 331 -3.22 10.98 -21.63
C LYS A 331 -4.19 10.07 -22.40
N ARG A 332 -4.41 8.82 -21.94
CA ARG A 332 -5.24 7.85 -22.67
C ARG A 332 -6.13 7.03 -21.75
N TRP A 333 -7.43 7.06 -21.97
CA TRP A 333 -8.40 6.22 -21.26
C TRP A 333 -8.20 4.73 -21.49
N LYS A 334 -7.79 4.34 -22.72
CA LYS A 334 -7.51 2.93 -23.03
C LYS A 334 -6.51 2.34 -22.05
N THR A 335 -5.40 3.01 -21.81
CA THR A 335 -4.34 2.56 -20.90
C THR A 335 -4.87 2.37 -19.48
N ALA A 336 -5.65 3.33 -18.97
CA ALA A 336 -6.22 3.25 -17.64
C ALA A 336 -7.20 2.07 -17.51
N LEU A 337 -8.11 1.89 -18.48
CA LEU A 337 -9.11 0.83 -18.45
C LEU A 337 -8.54 -0.57 -18.67
N PHE A 338 -7.39 -0.70 -19.34
CA PHE A 338 -6.72 -2.00 -19.48
C PHE A 338 -6.21 -2.53 -18.13
N LEU A 339 -5.92 -1.67 -17.16
CA LEU A 339 -5.46 -2.11 -15.85
C LEU A 339 -6.49 -3.01 -15.16
N PRO A 340 -7.71 -2.56 -14.83
CA PRO A 340 -8.72 -3.43 -14.21
C PRO A 340 -9.14 -4.59 -15.11
N LEU A 341 -9.17 -4.40 -16.44
CA LEU A 341 -9.53 -5.45 -17.37
C LEU A 341 -8.56 -6.64 -17.33
N VAL A 342 -7.27 -6.36 -17.15
CA VAL A 342 -6.23 -7.39 -17.10
C VAL A 342 -6.08 -7.96 -15.70
N THR A 343 -6.16 -7.13 -14.65
CA THR A 343 -5.91 -7.54 -13.27
C THR A 343 -7.09 -8.26 -12.61
N THR A 344 -8.32 -7.81 -12.87
CA THR A 344 -9.53 -8.37 -12.23
C THR A 344 -9.70 -9.89 -12.42
N PRO A 345 -9.56 -10.46 -13.65
CA PRO A 345 -9.63 -11.89 -13.84
C PRO A 345 -8.56 -12.66 -13.05
N GLN A 346 -7.34 -12.12 -12.96
CA GLN A 346 -6.24 -12.73 -12.22
C GLN A 346 -6.52 -12.73 -10.71
N ILE A 347 -7.06 -11.61 -10.18
CA ILE A 347 -7.45 -11.47 -8.78
C ILE A 347 -8.50 -12.51 -8.42
N LEU A 348 -9.53 -12.68 -9.25
CA LEU A 348 -10.60 -13.66 -9.03
C LEU A 348 -10.07 -15.09 -9.08
N VAL A 349 -9.19 -15.42 -10.02
CA VAL A 349 -8.59 -16.75 -10.14
C VAL A 349 -7.73 -17.07 -8.92
N ILE A 350 -6.83 -16.17 -8.52
CA ILE A 350 -5.95 -16.38 -7.36
C ILE A 350 -6.79 -16.40 -6.06
N GLY A 351 -7.77 -15.50 -5.92
CA GLY A 351 -8.69 -15.50 -4.80
C GLY A 351 -9.48 -16.79 -4.68
N TYR A 352 -9.98 -17.32 -5.80
CA TYR A 352 -10.67 -18.61 -5.83
C TYR A 352 -9.74 -19.76 -5.41
N ILE A 353 -8.52 -19.80 -5.94
CA ILE A 353 -7.51 -20.79 -5.55
C ILE A 353 -7.22 -20.71 -4.04
N MET A 354 -7.06 -19.51 -3.49
CA MET A 354 -6.82 -19.31 -2.06
C MET A 354 -8.02 -19.78 -1.20
N ASN A 355 -9.25 -19.61 -1.67
CA ASN A 355 -10.43 -20.13 -0.98
C ASN A 355 -10.48 -21.67 -1.00
N VAL A 356 -10.19 -22.31 -2.14
CA VAL A 356 -10.22 -23.78 -2.27
C VAL A 356 -9.14 -24.46 -1.42
N PHE A 357 -7.95 -23.88 -1.37
CA PHE A 357 -6.82 -24.47 -0.62
C PHE A 357 -6.67 -23.92 0.80
N GLY A 358 -7.45 -22.93 1.17
CA GLY A 358 -7.36 -22.23 2.45
C GLY A 358 -8.42 -22.62 3.46
N THR A 359 -9.48 -23.27 3.03
CA THR A 359 -10.50 -23.94 3.85
C THR A 359 -10.11 -25.40 4.03
#